data_2940836a7102c595e633679c70632581
#
_entry.id   2940836a7102c595e633679c70632581
#
_cell.length_a   1.000
_cell.length_b   1.000
_cell.length_c   1.000
_cell.angle_alpha   90.00
_cell.angle_beta   90.00
_cell.angle_gamma   90.00
#
_symmetry.space_group_name_H-M   'P 1'
#
loop_
_entity.id
_entity.type
_entity.pdbx_description
1 polymer ?
#
loop_
_entity_poly.entity_id
_entity_poly.type
_entity_poly.pdbx_seq_one_letter_code
_entity_poly.pdbx_strand_id
1 'polypeptide(L)'
;MKIRTITAFLATTLLSFGLSAQTTPITNGIINWEGSKITTDSHTGTLDISEGMLTFEANALVGGSFTVDMNSMVCTDLSGKSAARLVGHLKSDDFFGVDEHPTASLTFTSIEATETGYTVTGDFTIRGITNAETFELKIDGNKGTANLEIDRSKYNVKYRSGSFFENLGDRLINDELKLRVSFAY
;
A
#
# COMPACT_ATOMS: atom_id res chain seq x y z
N MET A 1 -44.42 67.70 -5.85
CA MET A 1 -42.97 67.33 -5.88
C MET A 1 -42.94 65.85 -5.50
N LYS A 2 -42.75 64.89 -6.47
CA LYS A 2 -42.78 63.45 -6.22
C LYS A 2 -41.33 62.96 -6.08
N ILE A 3 -40.98 62.50 -4.89
CA ILE A 3 -39.67 61.92 -4.58
C ILE A 3 -39.71 60.47 -5.09
N ARG A 4 -38.81 60.11 -6.05
CA ARG A 4 -38.61 58.74 -6.50
C ARG A 4 -37.48 58.11 -5.69
N THR A 5 -37.81 57.15 -4.87
CA THR A 5 -36.84 56.33 -4.13
C THR A 5 -36.23 55.30 -5.10
N ILE A 6 -34.93 55.40 -5.34
CA ILE A 6 -34.15 54.42 -6.14
C ILE A 6 -33.62 53.38 -5.15
N THR A 7 -34.18 52.16 -5.18
CA THR A 7 -33.67 51.03 -4.43
C THR A 7 -32.53 50.39 -5.23
N ALA A 8 -31.30 50.55 -4.76
CA ALA A 8 -30.15 49.88 -5.35
C ALA A 8 -30.12 48.41 -4.89
N PHE A 9 -30.26 47.49 -5.83
CA PHE A 9 -30.08 46.06 -5.56
C PHE A 9 -28.57 45.76 -5.64
N LEU A 10 -27.95 45.43 -4.50
CA LEU A 10 -26.56 44.99 -4.43
C LEU A 10 -26.53 43.48 -4.73
N ALA A 11 -26.15 43.12 -5.95
CA ALA A 11 -25.95 41.72 -6.33
C ALA A 11 -24.60 41.25 -5.81
N THR A 12 -24.59 40.48 -4.72
CA THR A 12 -23.41 39.77 -4.20
C THR A 12 -23.16 38.53 -5.08
N THR A 13 -22.21 38.57 -5.98
CA THR A 13 -21.69 37.41 -6.70
C THR A 13 -20.83 36.58 -5.75
N LEU A 14 -21.34 35.42 -5.32
CA LEU A 14 -20.56 34.39 -4.64
C LEU A 14 -19.63 33.73 -5.68
N LEU A 15 -18.34 34.09 -5.65
CA LEU A 15 -17.31 33.33 -6.35
C LEU A 15 -17.13 32.00 -5.58
N SER A 16 -17.68 30.92 -6.08
CA SER A 16 -17.31 29.56 -5.65
C SER A 16 -15.92 29.23 -6.21
N PHE A 17 -14.88 29.30 -5.37
CA PHE A 17 -13.59 28.72 -5.68
C PHE A 17 -13.77 27.20 -5.61
N GLY A 18 -13.86 26.55 -6.79
CA GLY A 18 -13.80 25.10 -6.88
C GLY A 18 -12.40 24.65 -6.41
N LEU A 19 -12.32 23.95 -5.29
CA LEU A 19 -11.11 23.22 -4.93
C LEU A 19 -10.91 22.14 -6.01
N SER A 20 -9.79 22.22 -6.74
CA SER A 20 -9.41 21.19 -7.72
C SER A 20 -8.53 20.17 -7.02
N ALA A 21 -8.87 18.89 -7.13
CA ALA A 21 -8.02 17.80 -6.72
C ALA A 21 -6.74 17.79 -7.56
N GLN A 22 -5.58 17.75 -6.91
CA GLN A 22 -4.28 17.63 -7.56
C GLN A 22 -3.76 16.21 -7.38
N THR A 23 -3.46 15.55 -8.51
CA THR A 23 -2.85 14.22 -8.51
C THR A 23 -1.36 14.32 -8.74
N THR A 24 -0.57 13.68 -7.87
CA THR A 24 0.89 13.71 -7.90
C THR A 24 1.42 12.28 -8.03
N PRO A 25 2.20 11.96 -9.09
CA PRO A 25 2.81 10.64 -9.23
C PRO A 25 3.94 10.47 -8.21
N ILE A 26 4.15 9.24 -7.75
CA ILE A 26 5.37 8.91 -7.03
C ILE A 26 6.55 8.82 -8.00
N THR A 27 7.73 9.22 -7.54
CA THR A 27 8.96 9.23 -8.35
C THR A 27 9.82 8.00 -8.11
N ASN A 28 9.75 7.43 -6.93
CA ASN A 28 10.35 6.16 -6.54
C ASN A 28 9.61 5.59 -5.34
N GLY A 29 9.68 4.27 -5.17
CA GLY A 29 9.07 3.60 -4.02
C GLY A 29 9.63 2.21 -3.84
N ILE A 30 9.85 1.85 -2.58
CA ILE A 30 10.38 0.54 -2.20
C ILE A 30 9.60 -0.03 -1.02
N ILE A 31 9.37 -1.33 -1.05
CA ILE A 31 8.81 -2.12 0.03
C ILE A 31 9.91 -3.03 0.56
N ASN A 32 10.26 -2.92 1.84
CA ASN A 32 11.07 -3.90 2.53
C ASN A 32 10.14 -4.91 3.18
N TRP A 33 10.25 -6.17 2.79
CA TRP A 33 9.43 -7.25 3.31
C TRP A 33 10.21 -8.12 4.30
N GLU A 34 9.50 -8.68 5.28
CA GLU A 34 10.00 -9.68 6.21
C GLU A 34 8.97 -10.80 6.36
N GLY A 35 9.39 -12.04 6.14
CA GLY A 35 8.62 -13.25 6.40
C GLY A 35 9.37 -14.14 7.38
N SER A 36 8.66 -14.77 8.31
CA SER A 36 9.26 -15.58 9.37
C SER A 36 8.60 -16.94 9.55
N LYS A 37 9.36 -17.87 10.14
CA LYS A 37 8.80 -19.12 10.65
C LYS A 37 8.38 -18.95 12.12
N ILE A 38 7.64 -19.93 12.64
CA ILE A 38 7.31 -20.01 14.06
C ILE A 38 8.57 -20.09 14.93
N THR A 39 9.65 -20.65 14.38
CA THR A 39 11.01 -20.54 14.91
C THR A 39 11.51 -19.11 14.67
N THR A 40 12.63 -18.73 15.28
CA THR A 40 13.18 -17.36 15.14
C THR A 40 13.77 -17.06 13.76
N ASP A 41 13.70 -17.98 12.79
CA ASP A 41 14.23 -17.79 11.44
C ASP A 41 13.34 -16.83 10.66
N SER A 42 13.91 -15.78 10.11
CA SER A 42 13.23 -14.85 9.21
C SER A 42 14.07 -14.60 7.96
N HIS A 43 13.40 -14.21 6.89
CA HIS A 43 14.02 -13.75 5.66
C HIS A 43 13.50 -12.35 5.33
N THR A 44 14.36 -11.54 4.74
CA THR A 44 14.06 -10.16 4.36
C THR A 44 14.42 -9.92 2.90
N GLY A 45 13.78 -8.91 2.33
CA GLY A 45 14.07 -8.50 0.97
C GLY A 45 13.34 -7.25 0.57
N THR A 46 13.31 -6.97 -0.73
CA THR A 46 12.65 -5.78 -1.29
C THR A 46 11.76 -6.11 -2.46
N LEU A 47 10.81 -5.21 -2.71
CA LEU A 47 9.95 -5.11 -3.88
C LEU A 47 9.90 -3.65 -4.32
N ASP A 48 9.83 -3.40 -5.61
CA ASP A 48 9.70 -2.05 -6.17
C ASP A 48 8.24 -1.69 -6.38
N ILE A 49 7.89 -0.45 -6.06
CA ILE A 49 6.63 0.16 -6.44
C ILE A 49 6.82 0.70 -7.86
N SER A 50 6.20 0.05 -8.84
CA SER A 50 6.34 0.40 -10.26
C SER A 50 5.55 1.64 -10.64
N GLU A 51 4.39 1.85 -10.01
CA GLU A 51 3.51 2.98 -10.24
C GLU A 51 2.85 3.41 -8.93
N GLY A 52 2.60 4.69 -8.79
CA GLY A 52 1.84 5.21 -7.67
C GLY A 52 1.38 6.64 -7.91
N MET A 53 0.23 6.96 -7.36
CA MET A 53 -0.41 8.27 -7.45
C MET A 53 -0.97 8.64 -6.09
N LEU A 54 -0.78 9.90 -5.70
CA LEU A 54 -1.46 10.50 -4.54
C LEU A 54 -2.36 11.63 -5.04
N THR A 55 -3.52 11.78 -4.41
CA THR A 55 -4.46 12.86 -4.72
C THR A 55 -4.63 13.75 -3.49
N PHE A 56 -4.44 15.04 -3.69
CA PHE A 56 -4.57 16.05 -2.64
C PHE A 56 -5.67 17.06 -2.99
N GLU A 57 -6.44 17.49 -2.00
CA GLU A 57 -7.35 18.63 -2.05
C GLU A 57 -7.01 19.59 -0.92
N ALA A 58 -6.75 20.87 -1.24
CA ALA A 58 -6.33 21.87 -0.25
C ALA A 58 -5.18 21.39 0.67
N ASN A 59 -4.20 20.68 0.11
CA ASN A 59 -3.07 20.05 0.81
C ASN A 59 -3.44 18.87 1.74
N ALA A 60 -4.68 18.44 1.80
CA ALA A 60 -5.08 17.21 2.48
C ALA A 60 -5.01 16.03 1.53
N LEU A 61 -4.49 14.91 1.97
CA LEU A 61 -4.51 13.66 1.20
C LEU A 61 -5.95 13.13 1.16
N VAL A 62 -6.48 12.92 -0.06
CA VAL A 62 -7.86 12.45 -0.28
C VAL A 62 -7.93 11.17 -1.10
N GLY A 63 -6.81 10.71 -1.68
CA GLY A 63 -6.76 9.50 -2.49
C GLY A 63 -5.35 9.02 -2.74
N GLY A 64 -5.22 7.75 -3.12
CA GLY A 64 -3.96 7.15 -3.52
C GLY A 64 -4.15 5.79 -4.16
N SER A 65 -3.23 5.44 -5.06
CA SER A 65 -3.14 4.11 -5.65
C SER A 65 -1.69 3.75 -5.92
N PHE A 66 -1.37 2.46 -5.80
CA PHE A 66 -0.02 1.94 -5.97
C PHE A 66 -0.06 0.59 -6.69
N THR A 67 0.94 0.35 -7.53
CA THR A 67 1.20 -0.93 -8.19
C THR A 67 2.60 -1.37 -7.83
N VAL A 68 2.74 -2.62 -7.40
CA VAL A 68 4.00 -3.26 -7.01
C VAL A 68 4.37 -4.25 -8.09
N ASP A 69 5.62 -4.20 -8.58
CA ASP A 69 6.16 -5.21 -9.48
C ASP A 69 6.62 -6.44 -8.68
N MET A 70 5.86 -7.52 -8.73
CA MET A 70 6.21 -8.77 -8.04
C MET A 70 7.45 -9.45 -8.65
N ASN A 71 7.82 -9.11 -9.89
CA ASN A 71 9.05 -9.60 -10.52
C ASN A 71 10.30 -8.93 -9.97
N SER A 72 10.20 -7.75 -9.37
CA SER A 72 11.31 -7.04 -8.73
C SER A 72 11.78 -7.68 -7.41
N MET A 73 11.07 -8.71 -6.92
CA MET A 73 11.36 -9.35 -5.64
C MET A 73 12.80 -9.84 -5.54
N VAL A 74 13.53 -9.37 -4.52
CA VAL A 74 14.86 -9.84 -4.15
C VAL A 74 14.92 -10.20 -2.67
N CYS A 75 15.87 -11.08 -2.33
CA CYS A 75 16.21 -11.43 -0.95
C CYS A 75 17.48 -10.67 -0.56
N THR A 76 17.54 -10.08 0.64
CA THR A 76 18.63 -9.22 1.09
C THR A 76 19.48 -9.83 2.23
N ASP A 77 18.97 -10.84 2.93
CA ASP A 77 19.66 -11.53 4.03
C ASP A 77 20.45 -12.78 3.57
N LEU A 78 20.12 -13.32 2.38
CA LEU A 78 20.84 -14.42 1.78
C LEU A 78 21.61 -13.98 0.53
N SER A 79 22.53 -14.82 0.05
CA SER A 79 23.30 -14.56 -1.15
C SER A 79 23.41 -15.78 -2.08
N GLY A 80 23.78 -15.53 -3.34
CA GLY A 80 24.07 -16.57 -4.33
C GLY A 80 22.90 -17.53 -4.54
N LYS A 81 23.18 -18.84 -4.57
CA LYS A 81 22.19 -19.89 -4.87
C LYS A 81 21.08 -19.97 -3.81
N SER A 82 21.33 -19.63 -2.56
CA SER A 82 20.32 -19.66 -1.48
C SER A 82 19.30 -18.56 -1.67
N ALA A 83 19.73 -17.34 -1.96
CA ALA A 83 18.83 -16.23 -2.29
C ALA A 83 17.99 -16.55 -3.54
N ALA A 84 18.62 -17.04 -4.61
CA ALA A 84 17.91 -17.39 -5.85
C ALA A 84 16.86 -18.49 -5.63
N ARG A 85 17.15 -19.50 -4.79
CA ARG A 85 16.19 -20.56 -4.45
C ARG A 85 15.00 -20.01 -3.66
N LEU A 86 15.25 -19.16 -2.66
CA LEU A 86 14.17 -18.56 -1.87
C LEU A 86 13.28 -17.68 -2.77
N VAL A 87 13.85 -16.77 -3.53
CA VAL A 87 13.09 -15.89 -4.42
C VAL A 87 12.32 -16.69 -5.46
N GLY A 88 12.93 -17.71 -6.08
CA GLY A 88 12.22 -18.59 -7.01
C GLY A 88 11.04 -19.31 -6.37
N HIS A 89 11.16 -19.75 -5.12
CA HIS A 89 10.05 -20.36 -4.39
C HIS A 89 8.96 -19.36 -4.02
N LEU A 90 9.33 -18.15 -3.56
CA LEU A 90 8.36 -17.09 -3.27
C LEU A 90 7.58 -16.65 -4.52
N LYS A 91 8.20 -16.67 -5.70
CA LYS A 91 7.53 -16.35 -6.97
C LYS A 91 6.67 -17.48 -7.52
N SER A 92 6.89 -18.74 -7.12
CA SER A 92 6.15 -19.90 -7.62
C SER A 92 4.69 -19.91 -7.15
N ASP A 93 3.89 -20.82 -7.74
CA ASP A 93 2.47 -21.03 -7.41
C ASP A 93 2.23 -21.47 -5.97
N ASP A 94 3.25 -22.08 -5.34
CA ASP A 94 3.20 -22.42 -3.91
C ASP A 94 3.06 -21.18 -3.01
N PHE A 95 3.53 -20.01 -3.50
CA PHE A 95 3.48 -18.73 -2.78
C PHE A 95 2.68 -17.67 -3.55
N PHE A 96 3.35 -16.74 -4.23
CA PHE A 96 2.69 -15.58 -4.83
C PHE A 96 2.21 -15.82 -6.27
N GLY A 97 2.66 -16.89 -6.95
CA GLY A 97 2.25 -17.21 -8.32
C GLY A 97 2.51 -16.06 -9.29
N VAL A 98 3.75 -15.53 -9.28
CA VAL A 98 4.10 -14.27 -9.97
C VAL A 98 3.94 -14.36 -11.48
N ASP A 99 4.04 -15.55 -12.07
CA ASP A 99 3.82 -15.75 -13.52
C ASP A 99 2.37 -15.44 -13.91
N GLU A 100 1.39 -15.75 -13.05
CA GLU A 100 -0.03 -15.44 -13.26
C GLU A 100 -0.43 -14.09 -12.64
N HIS A 101 0.27 -13.66 -11.59
CA HIS A 101 0.01 -12.46 -10.83
C HIS A 101 1.26 -11.58 -10.74
N PRO A 102 1.70 -10.97 -11.86
CA PRO A 102 2.96 -10.21 -11.91
C PRO A 102 2.94 -8.91 -11.12
N THR A 103 1.76 -8.47 -10.68
CA THR A 103 1.59 -7.25 -9.89
C THR A 103 0.72 -7.49 -8.66
N ALA A 104 1.00 -6.72 -7.59
CA ALA A 104 0.07 -6.47 -6.50
C ALA A 104 -0.34 -5.00 -6.52
N SER A 105 -1.50 -4.67 -5.97
CA SER A 105 -1.99 -3.29 -5.99
C SER A 105 -2.65 -2.88 -4.69
N LEU A 106 -2.69 -1.57 -4.46
CA LEU A 106 -3.39 -0.92 -3.36
C LEU A 106 -4.15 0.28 -3.90
N THR A 107 -5.43 0.40 -3.53
CA THR A 107 -6.25 1.60 -3.80
C THR A 107 -6.85 2.08 -2.48
N PHE A 108 -6.65 3.35 -2.14
CA PHE A 108 -7.20 3.93 -0.92
C PHE A 108 -8.72 4.05 -1.04
N THR A 109 -9.44 3.60 -0.01
CA THR A 109 -10.90 3.65 0.06
C THR A 109 -11.41 4.59 1.15
N SER A 110 -10.61 4.79 2.22
CA SER A 110 -10.87 5.76 3.28
C SER A 110 -9.58 6.35 3.80
N ILE A 111 -9.60 7.64 4.14
CA ILE A 111 -8.45 8.38 4.67
C ILE A 111 -8.94 9.26 5.79
N GLU A 112 -8.35 9.12 6.98
CA GLU A 112 -8.62 9.93 8.15
C GLU A 112 -7.33 10.61 8.60
N ALA A 113 -7.33 11.95 8.71
CA ALA A 113 -6.18 12.68 9.21
C ALA A 113 -5.98 12.42 10.71
N THR A 114 -4.72 12.24 11.13
CA THR A 114 -4.31 12.08 12.53
C THR A 114 -3.34 13.19 12.92
N GLU A 115 -2.90 13.22 14.18
CA GLU A 115 -1.90 14.20 14.63
C GLU A 115 -0.52 14.01 13.95
N THR A 116 -0.21 12.80 13.47
CA THR A 116 1.12 12.43 12.94
C THR A 116 1.11 11.94 11.50
N GLY A 117 -0.04 12.01 10.81
CA GLY A 117 -0.19 11.53 9.44
C GLY A 117 -1.64 11.20 9.11
N TYR A 118 -1.87 9.98 8.63
CA TYR A 118 -3.19 9.53 8.20
C TYR A 118 -3.40 8.06 8.59
N THR A 119 -4.60 7.73 9.07
CA THR A 119 -5.07 6.35 9.08
C THR A 119 -5.74 6.10 7.72
N VAL A 120 -5.23 5.14 6.98
CA VAL A 120 -5.69 4.81 5.63
C VAL A 120 -6.28 3.41 5.63
N THR A 121 -7.49 3.26 5.08
CA THR A 121 -8.03 1.96 4.68
C THR A 121 -7.93 1.87 3.16
N GLY A 122 -7.51 0.71 2.66
CA GLY A 122 -7.37 0.50 1.23
C GLY A 122 -7.62 -0.94 0.82
N ASP A 123 -8.03 -1.11 -0.42
CA ASP A 123 -8.20 -2.40 -1.08
C ASP A 123 -6.84 -2.89 -1.57
N PHE A 124 -6.30 -3.92 -0.91
CA PHE A 124 -5.09 -4.62 -1.32
C PHE A 124 -5.45 -5.79 -2.20
N THR A 125 -4.91 -5.83 -3.40
CA THR A 125 -5.05 -6.99 -4.30
C THR A 125 -3.70 -7.69 -4.39
N ILE A 126 -3.64 -8.91 -3.89
CA ILE A 126 -2.46 -9.79 -3.93
C ILE A 126 -2.92 -11.12 -4.49
N ARG A 127 -2.20 -11.68 -5.46
CA ARG A 127 -2.55 -12.96 -6.09
C ARG A 127 -3.99 -12.99 -6.61
N GLY A 128 -4.48 -11.87 -7.14
CA GLY A 128 -5.84 -11.73 -7.68
C GLY A 128 -6.96 -11.67 -6.64
N ILE A 129 -6.64 -11.70 -5.35
CA ILE A 129 -7.61 -11.60 -4.24
C ILE A 129 -7.51 -10.22 -3.61
N THR A 130 -8.66 -9.57 -3.41
CA THR A 130 -8.76 -8.24 -2.81
C THR A 130 -9.31 -8.32 -1.40
N ASN A 131 -8.60 -7.69 -0.45
CA ASN A 131 -9.05 -7.50 0.92
C ASN A 131 -8.81 -6.06 1.37
N ALA A 132 -9.69 -5.55 2.22
CA ALA A 132 -9.49 -4.26 2.86
C ALA A 132 -8.52 -4.41 4.04
N GLU A 133 -7.49 -3.55 4.07
CA GLU A 133 -6.52 -3.47 5.17
C GLU A 133 -6.41 -2.01 5.62
N THR A 134 -6.13 -1.80 6.91
CA THR A 134 -5.97 -0.46 7.49
C THR A 134 -4.56 -0.29 8.04
N PHE A 135 -3.95 0.87 7.78
CA PHE A 135 -2.59 1.17 8.20
C PHE A 135 -2.36 2.66 8.44
N GLU A 136 -1.27 2.97 9.14
CA GLU A 136 -0.82 4.35 9.35
C GLU A 136 0.14 4.77 8.23
N LEU A 137 -0.19 5.90 7.57
CA LEU A 137 0.63 6.55 6.57
C LEU A 137 1.16 7.88 7.11
N LYS A 138 2.47 8.02 7.13
CA LYS A 138 3.15 9.29 7.48
C LYS A 138 3.60 9.98 6.21
N ILE A 139 3.30 11.27 6.13
CA ILE A 139 3.77 12.16 5.06
C ILE A 139 4.68 13.21 5.69
N ASP A 140 5.90 13.32 5.18
CA ASP A 140 6.89 14.32 5.58
C ASP A 140 7.52 14.96 4.35
N GLY A 141 7.17 16.24 4.11
CA GLY A 141 7.53 16.94 2.87
C GLY A 141 6.99 16.19 1.64
N ASN A 142 7.89 15.71 0.80
CA ASN A 142 7.59 14.93 -0.41
C ASN A 142 7.84 13.43 -0.23
N LYS A 143 7.80 12.91 1.01
CA LYS A 143 8.03 11.49 1.31
C LYS A 143 6.85 10.90 2.06
N GLY A 144 6.52 9.66 1.71
CA GLY A 144 5.57 8.85 2.43
C GLY A 144 6.22 7.60 3.02
N THR A 145 5.81 7.21 4.23
CA THR A 145 6.24 5.97 4.88
C THR A 145 5.07 5.28 5.56
N ALA A 146 5.04 3.94 5.49
CA ALA A 146 4.07 3.12 6.20
C ALA A 146 4.70 1.82 6.70
N ASN A 147 4.17 1.29 7.81
CA ASN A 147 4.46 -0.06 8.28
C ASN A 147 3.14 -0.83 8.30
N LEU A 148 3.14 -2.01 7.69
CA LEU A 148 1.96 -2.85 7.56
C LEU A 148 2.29 -4.28 7.97
N GLU A 149 1.28 -4.98 8.47
CA GLU A 149 1.30 -6.43 8.64
C GLU A 149 0.16 -7.01 7.79
N ILE A 150 0.50 -7.86 6.82
CA ILE A 150 -0.44 -8.49 5.90
C ILE A 150 -0.54 -9.96 6.24
N ASP A 151 -1.76 -10.45 6.50
CA ASP A 151 -2.04 -11.87 6.64
C ASP A 151 -2.11 -12.52 5.24
N ARG A 152 -1.05 -13.23 4.85
CA ARG A 152 -0.94 -13.89 3.55
C ARG A 152 -2.00 -14.97 3.32
N SER A 153 -2.57 -15.53 4.39
CA SER A 153 -3.60 -16.58 4.29
C SER A 153 -4.88 -16.03 3.65
N LYS A 154 -5.22 -14.76 3.87
CA LYS A 154 -6.34 -14.05 3.25
C LYS A 154 -6.22 -13.95 1.72
N TYR A 155 -5.00 -14.09 1.19
CA TYR A 155 -4.67 -14.02 -0.24
C TYR A 155 -4.36 -15.39 -0.85
N ASN A 156 -4.80 -16.47 -0.18
CA ASN A 156 -4.64 -17.83 -0.63
C ASN A 156 -3.17 -18.29 -0.80
N VAL A 157 -2.24 -17.68 -0.06
CA VAL A 157 -0.84 -18.09 0.03
C VAL A 157 -0.72 -19.14 1.13
N LYS A 158 -0.83 -20.41 0.75
CA LYS A 158 -1.06 -21.53 1.70
C LYS A 158 0.18 -22.20 2.21
N TYR A 159 1.31 -22.12 1.50
CA TYR A 159 2.47 -22.96 1.77
C TYR A 159 2.91 -22.88 3.24
N ARG A 160 2.81 -24.03 3.93
CA ARG A 160 3.14 -24.19 5.36
C ARG A 160 2.46 -23.17 6.30
N SER A 161 1.26 -22.73 5.95
CA SER A 161 0.43 -21.86 6.79
C SER A 161 -0.35 -22.70 7.80
N GLY A 162 -0.33 -22.28 9.05
CA GLY A 162 -1.14 -22.87 10.11
C GLY A 162 -2.65 -22.70 9.92
N SER A 163 -3.06 -21.73 9.11
CA SER A 163 -4.46 -21.50 8.76
C SER A 163 -5.02 -22.54 7.79
N PHE A 164 -4.15 -23.31 7.10
CA PHE A 164 -4.56 -24.33 6.12
C PHE A 164 -4.10 -25.74 6.48
N PHE A 165 -3.03 -25.89 7.26
CA PHE A 165 -2.43 -27.18 7.54
C PHE A 165 -2.15 -27.38 9.04
N GLU A 166 -2.45 -28.57 9.54
CA GLU A 166 -2.14 -28.99 10.90
C GLU A 166 -0.79 -29.70 10.98
N ASN A 167 -0.24 -29.83 12.19
CA ASN A 167 0.94 -30.65 12.50
C ASN A 167 2.23 -30.24 11.74
N LEU A 168 2.38 -28.95 11.43
CA LEU A 168 3.56 -28.45 10.73
C LEU A 168 4.82 -28.42 11.61
N GLY A 169 4.67 -28.29 12.94
CA GLY A 169 5.79 -28.14 13.87
C GLY A 169 6.71 -26.99 13.46
N ASP A 170 8.02 -27.18 13.56
CA ASP A 170 9.05 -26.18 13.22
C ASP A 170 9.05 -25.75 11.74
N ARG A 171 8.26 -26.43 10.89
CA ARG A 171 8.12 -26.07 9.47
C ARG A 171 7.06 -25.01 9.20
N LEU A 172 6.28 -24.63 10.21
CA LEU A 172 5.25 -23.61 10.09
C LEU A 172 5.88 -22.26 9.75
N ILE A 173 5.32 -21.60 8.73
CA ILE A 173 5.65 -20.23 8.33
C ILE A 173 4.51 -19.35 8.80
N ASN A 174 4.84 -18.28 9.51
CA ASN A 174 3.86 -17.32 10.00
C ASN A 174 3.04 -16.74 8.84
N ASP A 175 1.78 -16.48 9.09
CA ASP A 175 0.90 -15.91 8.06
C ASP A 175 1.09 -14.39 7.96
N GLU A 176 1.61 -13.75 8.99
CA GLU A 176 1.91 -12.33 9.01
C GLU A 176 3.19 -12.00 8.24
N LEU A 177 3.05 -11.15 7.22
CA LEU A 177 4.14 -10.55 6.48
C LEU A 177 4.29 -9.10 6.92
N LYS A 178 5.49 -8.71 7.35
CA LYS A 178 5.78 -7.33 7.72
C LYS A 178 6.31 -6.57 6.52
N LEU A 179 5.71 -5.42 6.24
CA LEU A 179 6.07 -4.56 5.14
C LEU A 179 6.43 -3.17 5.67
N ARG A 180 7.60 -2.67 5.30
CA ARG A 180 8.02 -1.28 5.54
C ARG A 180 8.11 -0.60 4.20
N VAL A 181 7.20 0.33 3.97
CA VAL A 181 7.04 1.05 2.71
C VAL A 181 7.65 2.43 2.82
N SER A 182 8.40 2.85 1.81
CA SER A 182 8.85 4.23 1.65
C SER A 182 8.78 4.64 0.19
N PHE A 183 8.33 5.86 -0.05
CA PHE A 183 8.25 6.44 -1.39
C PHE A 183 8.47 7.96 -1.37
N ALA A 184 8.78 8.54 -2.54
CA ALA A 184 8.80 9.97 -2.78
C ALA A 184 7.81 10.36 -3.89
N TYR A 185 7.29 11.62 -3.86
CA TYR A 185 6.35 12.13 -4.85
C TYR A 185 6.61 13.62 -5.16
#